data_48482485146fb94a49e26a03f2431d90
#
_entry.id   48482485146fb94a49e26a03f2431d90
#
_cell.length_a   1.000
_cell.length_b   1.000
_cell.length_c   1.000
_cell.angle_alpha   90.00
_cell.angle_beta   90.00
_cell.angle_gamma   90.00
#
_symmetry.space_group_name_H-M   'P 1'
#
loop_
_entity.id
_entity.type
_entity.pdbx_description
1 polymer ?
#
loop_
_entity_poly.entity_id
_entity_poly.type
_entity_poly.pdbx_seq_one_letter_code
_entity_poly.pdbx_strand_id
1 'polypeptide(L)'
;MTVVCLLLWAASNPVVAGCFDKREAGMDWSGCQKTNKMLDESNFSGSRFDDANLALSSLDDSNFKGASLVKTDLTRATARRSRFEGADLTKSVGYRAVFDGAILEKTNLVKSEYFRASFRDARITDTDWSRSELGRVDFSAAQLNGVSFQYSNLSRVIFSETKLENVDFEGAYTYLTHVEKVDLRAVKNLSQLQLNLSCGDLQTRLPKGLWIPDTWPCEE
;
A
#
# COMPACT_ATOMS: atom_id res chain seq x y z
N MET A 1 -53.27 41.49 -6.57
CA MET A 1 -52.53 40.51 -7.38
C MET A 1 -51.17 40.29 -6.71
N THR A 2 -51.10 39.22 -5.90
CA THR A 2 -49.90 38.92 -5.14
C THR A 2 -49.15 37.79 -5.88
N VAL A 3 -47.97 38.12 -6.44
CA VAL A 3 -47.13 37.16 -7.14
C VAL A 3 -46.37 36.36 -6.09
N VAL A 4 -46.72 35.12 -5.94
CA VAL A 4 -45.96 34.15 -5.11
C VAL A 4 -44.80 33.64 -5.95
N CYS A 5 -43.60 34.08 -5.59
CA CYS A 5 -42.33 33.60 -6.19
C CYS A 5 -42.02 32.22 -5.54
N LEU A 6 -42.31 31.13 -6.25
CA LEU A 6 -41.88 29.77 -5.89
C LEU A 6 -40.39 29.66 -6.14
N LEU A 7 -39.57 29.77 -5.08
CA LEU A 7 -38.18 29.37 -5.09
C LEU A 7 -38.10 27.85 -5.21
N LEU A 8 -37.86 27.36 -6.41
CA LEU A 8 -37.45 25.98 -6.65
C LEU A 8 -36.06 25.76 -6.03
N TRP A 9 -36.04 25.16 -4.87
CA TRP A 9 -34.84 24.57 -4.35
C TRP A 9 -34.47 23.40 -5.28
N ALA A 10 -33.46 23.62 -6.13
CA ALA A 10 -32.79 22.52 -6.77
C ALA A 10 -32.06 21.71 -5.68
N ALA A 11 -32.70 20.69 -5.18
CA ALA A 11 -32.00 19.67 -4.40
C ALA A 11 -30.93 19.09 -5.33
N SER A 12 -29.67 19.43 -5.07
CA SER A 12 -28.54 18.72 -5.64
C SER A 12 -28.62 17.30 -5.11
N ASN A 13 -29.24 16.40 -5.88
CA ASN A 13 -29.15 14.99 -5.62
C ASN A 13 -27.65 14.66 -5.56
N PRO A 14 -27.16 14.01 -4.48
CA PRO A 14 -25.80 13.49 -4.51
C PRO A 14 -25.71 12.63 -5.77
N VAL A 15 -24.70 12.88 -6.59
CA VAL A 15 -24.38 12.01 -7.72
C VAL A 15 -24.17 10.63 -7.10
N VAL A 16 -25.15 9.76 -7.24
CA VAL A 16 -25.01 8.36 -6.82
C VAL A 16 -23.96 7.79 -7.76
N ALA A 17 -22.82 7.38 -7.20
CA ALA A 17 -21.79 6.72 -7.95
C ALA A 17 -22.42 5.65 -8.86
N GLY A 18 -21.98 5.60 -10.12
CA GLY A 18 -22.54 4.68 -11.12
C GLY A 18 -22.14 3.24 -10.87
N CYS A 19 -22.57 2.67 -9.74
CA CYS A 19 -22.19 1.31 -9.34
C CYS A 19 -22.48 0.23 -10.41
N PHE A 20 -23.25 0.55 -11.42
CA PHE A 20 -23.57 -0.33 -12.56
C PHE A 20 -22.83 0.07 -13.86
N ASP A 21 -21.99 1.11 -13.80
CA ASP A 21 -21.25 1.58 -14.95
C ASP A 21 -20.28 0.52 -15.48
N LYS A 22 -19.97 0.64 -16.76
CA LYS A 22 -19.00 -0.23 -17.42
C LYS A 22 -17.61 -0.09 -16.78
N ARG A 23 -16.81 -1.13 -16.88
CA ARG A 23 -15.42 -1.17 -16.42
C ARG A 23 -14.55 -0.41 -17.41
N GLU A 24 -14.43 0.90 -17.24
CA GLU A 24 -13.67 1.77 -18.13
C GLU A 24 -12.90 2.84 -17.34
N ALA A 25 -11.93 3.47 -18.00
CA ALA A 25 -11.15 4.53 -17.40
C ALA A 25 -12.04 5.72 -17.00
N GLY A 26 -11.72 6.33 -15.85
CA GLY A 26 -12.41 7.52 -15.35
C GLY A 26 -13.79 7.29 -14.76
N MET A 27 -14.21 6.03 -14.57
CA MET A 27 -15.49 5.73 -13.93
C MET A 27 -15.51 6.08 -12.44
N ASP A 28 -16.69 6.22 -11.85
CA ASP A 28 -16.88 6.49 -10.42
C ASP A 28 -17.67 5.36 -9.75
N TRP A 29 -16.97 4.57 -8.94
CA TRP A 29 -17.53 3.54 -8.07
C TRP A 29 -17.37 3.89 -6.58
N SER A 30 -17.28 5.18 -6.25
CA SER A 30 -17.19 5.62 -4.86
C SER A 30 -18.36 5.08 -4.03
N GLY A 31 -18.07 4.51 -2.85
CA GLY A 31 -19.05 3.89 -1.96
C GLY A 31 -19.71 2.60 -2.48
N CYS A 32 -19.32 2.11 -3.66
CA CYS A 32 -19.96 0.94 -4.26
C CYS A 32 -19.54 -0.38 -3.58
N GLN A 33 -20.49 -1.30 -3.46
CA GLN A 33 -20.26 -2.66 -2.97
C GLN A 33 -19.90 -3.59 -4.14
N LYS A 34 -18.63 -3.88 -4.28
CA LYS A 34 -18.03 -4.67 -5.37
C LYS A 34 -17.26 -5.88 -4.85
N THR A 35 -17.74 -6.47 -3.76
CA THR A 35 -17.11 -7.65 -3.16
C THR A 35 -17.17 -8.88 -4.07
N ASN A 36 -16.10 -9.69 -4.04
CA ASN A 36 -16.03 -10.97 -4.73
C ASN A 36 -16.32 -10.84 -6.25
N LYS A 37 -15.74 -9.83 -6.91
CA LYS A 37 -15.86 -9.60 -8.35
C LYS A 37 -14.62 -10.04 -9.09
N MET A 38 -14.82 -10.57 -10.30
CA MET A 38 -13.76 -10.82 -11.27
C MET A 38 -13.58 -9.54 -12.09
N LEU A 39 -12.54 -8.78 -11.78
CA LEU A 39 -12.25 -7.47 -12.36
C LEU A 39 -10.85 -7.44 -12.99
N ASP A 40 -10.32 -8.61 -13.33
CA ASP A 40 -8.99 -8.76 -13.91
C ASP A 40 -8.88 -8.04 -15.26
N GLU A 41 -7.65 -7.68 -15.63
CA GLU A 41 -7.31 -7.06 -16.93
C GLU A 41 -8.12 -5.80 -17.26
N SER A 42 -8.66 -5.12 -16.22
CA SER A 42 -9.52 -3.96 -16.40
C SER A 42 -8.72 -2.66 -16.44
N ASN A 43 -9.18 -1.70 -17.25
CA ASN A 43 -8.62 -0.36 -17.25
C ASN A 43 -9.42 0.57 -16.33
N PHE A 44 -8.88 0.80 -15.13
CA PHE A 44 -9.44 1.70 -14.11
C PHE A 44 -8.60 2.97 -13.95
N SER A 45 -7.82 3.35 -14.97
CA SER A 45 -7.00 4.56 -14.89
C SER A 45 -7.87 5.81 -14.65
N GLY A 46 -7.46 6.64 -13.69
CA GLY A 46 -8.17 7.86 -13.30
C GLY A 46 -9.57 7.64 -12.70
N SER A 47 -9.94 6.39 -12.40
CA SER A 47 -11.24 6.05 -11.79
C SER A 47 -11.27 6.35 -10.29
N ARG A 48 -12.47 6.42 -9.73
CA ARG A 48 -12.71 6.65 -8.31
C ARG A 48 -13.34 5.44 -7.65
N PHE A 49 -12.73 5.01 -6.55
CA PHE A 49 -13.18 3.92 -5.70
C PHE A 49 -13.26 4.34 -4.23
N ASP A 50 -13.32 5.65 -3.96
CA ASP A 50 -13.28 6.18 -2.60
C ASP A 50 -14.40 5.56 -1.75
N ASP A 51 -14.06 5.07 -0.56
CA ASP A 51 -14.98 4.36 0.34
C ASP A 51 -15.65 3.10 -0.30
N ALA A 52 -15.18 2.62 -1.47
CA ALA A 52 -15.74 1.40 -2.11
C ALA A 52 -15.28 0.13 -1.39
N ASN A 53 -16.08 -0.92 -1.52
CA ASN A 53 -15.74 -2.25 -1.02
C ASN A 53 -15.39 -3.18 -2.20
N LEU A 54 -14.10 -3.48 -2.36
CA LEU A 54 -13.53 -4.41 -3.33
C LEU A 54 -13.02 -5.70 -2.68
N ALA A 55 -13.41 -5.97 -1.44
CA ALA A 55 -12.93 -7.14 -0.70
C ALA A 55 -13.19 -8.44 -1.47
N LEU A 56 -12.23 -9.37 -1.38
CA LEU A 56 -12.30 -10.68 -2.05
C LEU A 56 -12.35 -10.61 -3.59
N SER A 57 -12.17 -9.44 -4.20
CA SER A 57 -12.21 -9.29 -5.66
C SER A 57 -10.86 -9.60 -6.29
N SER A 58 -10.92 -10.11 -7.52
CA SER A 58 -9.74 -10.27 -8.37
C SER A 58 -9.58 -9.03 -9.25
N LEU A 59 -8.40 -8.41 -9.17
CA LEU A 59 -8.00 -7.18 -9.87
C LEU A 59 -6.67 -7.41 -10.59
N ASP A 60 -6.30 -8.66 -10.83
CA ASP A 60 -5.00 -9.03 -11.39
C ASP A 60 -4.83 -8.40 -12.79
N ASP A 61 -3.60 -8.01 -13.13
CA ASP A 61 -3.23 -7.40 -14.41
C ASP A 61 -4.00 -6.10 -14.77
N SER A 62 -4.62 -5.44 -13.77
CA SER A 62 -5.45 -4.26 -13.98
C SER A 62 -4.66 -2.96 -13.85
N ASN A 63 -5.16 -1.91 -14.50
CA ASN A 63 -4.53 -0.59 -14.53
C ASN A 63 -5.30 0.41 -13.66
N PHE A 64 -4.72 0.78 -12.51
CA PHE A 64 -5.23 1.80 -11.58
C PHE A 64 -4.42 3.10 -11.61
N LYS A 65 -3.69 3.36 -12.70
CA LYS A 65 -2.87 4.56 -12.81
C LYS A 65 -3.69 5.83 -12.55
N GLY A 66 -3.26 6.63 -11.55
CA GLY A 66 -3.91 7.87 -11.16
C GLY A 66 -5.33 7.68 -10.58
N ALA A 67 -5.71 6.47 -10.22
CA ALA A 67 -7.00 6.21 -9.60
C ALA A 67 -7.03 6.68 -8.13
N SER A 68 -8.22 7.06 -7.64
CA SER A 68 -8.47 7.30 -6.23
C SER A 68 -9.10 6.07 -5.58
N LEU A 69 -8.43 5.53 -4.56
CA LEU A 69 -8.87 4.39 -3.75
C LEU A 69 -8.84 4.77 -2.26
N VAL A 70 -9.14 6.03 -1.94
CA VAL A 70 -9.12 6.54 -0.56
C VAL A 70 -10.13 5.77 0.29
N LYS A 71 -9.67 5.17 1.40
CA LYS A 71 -10.48 4.33 2.30
C LYS A 71 -11.15 3.11 1.63
N THR A 72 -10.69 2.69 0.46
CA THR A 72 -11.21 1.49 -0.21
C THR A 72 -10.88 0.25 0.61
N ASP A 73 -11.84 -0.66 0.74
CA ASP A 73 -11.61 -1.98 1.32
C ASP A 73 -11.16 -2.97 0.23
N LEU A 74 -9.89 -3.37 0.31
CA LEU A 74 -9.23 -4.37 -0.54
C LEU A 74 -8.94 -5.67 0.25
N THR A 75 -9.61 -5.90 1.37
CA THR A 75 -9.39 -7.07 2.21
C THR A 75 -9.47 -8.36 1.40
N ARG A 76 -8.37 -9.12 1.39
CA ARG A 76 -8.21 -10.37 0.64
C ARG A 76 -8.44 -10.24 -0.88
N ALA A 77 -8.39 -9.04 -1.43
CA ALA A 77 -8.36 -8.84 -2.87
C ALA A 77 -7.02 -9.29 -3.46
N THR A 78 -7.01 -9.67 -4.73
CA THR A 78 -5.78 -9.89 -5.48
C THR A 78 -5.63 -8.80 -6.54
N ALA A 79 -4.42 -8.26 -6.66
CA ALA A 79 -4.04 -7.22 -7.61
C ALA A 79 -2.63 -7.52 -8.14
N ARG A 80 -2.38 -8.79 -8.50
CA ARG A 80 -1.08 -9.22 -9.00
C ARG A 80 -0.77 -8.54 -10.32
N ARG A 81 0.48 -8.12 -10.48
CA ARG A 81 1.00 -7.46 -11.70
C ARG A 81 0.21 -6.21 -12.12
N SER A 82 -0.60 -5.67 -11.21
CA SER A 82 -1.42 -4.48 -11.47
C SER A 82 -0.62 -3.20 -11.31
N ARG A 83 -1.11 -2.13 -11.89
CA ARG A 83 -0.42 -0.85 -12.01
C ARG A 83 -1.13 0.22 -11.18
N PHE A 84 -0.42 0.80 -10.21
CA PHE A 84 -0.93 1.82 -9.29
C PHE A 84 -0.13 3.14 -9.36
N GLU A 85 0.53 3.42 -10.48
CA GLU A 85 1.35 4.63 -10.60
C GLU A 85 0.52 5.89 -10.37
N GLY A 86 0.89 6.69 -9.38
CA GLY A 86 0.21 7.92 -9.00
C GLY A 86 -1.18 7.70 -8.37
N ALA A 87 -1.53 6.47 -8.01
CA ALA A 87 -2.79 6.20 -7.33
C ALA A 87 -2.78 6.67 -5.88
N ASP A 88 -3.94 7.07 -5.36
CA ASP A 88 -4.14 7.43 -3.96
C ASP A 88 -4.89 6.32 -3.21
N LEU A 89 -4.18 5.59 -2.35
CA LEU A 89 -4.70 4.56 -1.45
C LEU A 89 -4.68 5.04 0.01
N THR A 90 -4.74 6.34 0.26
CA THR A 90 -4.75 6.89 1.62
C THR A 90 -5.87 6.25 2.45
N LYS A 91 -5.51 5.72 3.63
CA LYS A 91 -6.43 5.04 4.56
C LYS A 91 -7.16 3.82 3.98
N SER A 92 -6.70 3.26 2.86
CA SER A 92 -7.25 2.00 2.35
C SER A 92 -6.90 0.84 3.28
N VAL A 93 -7.70 -0.22 3.21
CA VAL A 93 -7.52 -1.44 4.00
C VAL A 93 -7.27 -2.62 3.06
N GLY A 94 -6.15 -3.30 3.25
CA GLY A 94 -5.74 -4.45 2.41
C GLY A 94 -5.30 -5.66 3.26
N TYR A 95 -6.07 -5.99 4.31
CA TYR A 95 -5.75 -7.17 5.13
C TYR A 95 -5.66 -8.43 4.28
N ARG A 96 -4.48 -9.07 4.25
CA ARG A 96 -4.17 -10.25 3.40
C ARG A 96 -4.40 -10.03 1.90
N ALA A 97 -4.37 -8.80 1.41
CA ALA A 97 -4.40 -8.53 -0.01
C ALA A 97 -3.08 -8.98 -0.69
N VAL A 98 -3.13 -9.25 -1.98
CA VAL A 98 -1.98 -9.74 -2.75
C VAL A 98 -1.68 -8.78 -3.90
N PHE A 99 -0.50 -8.16 -3.84
CA PHE A 99 0.04 -7.21 -4.83
C PHE A 99 1.33 -7.73 -5.47
N ASP A 100 1.50 -9.05 -5.56
CA ASP A 100 2.74 -9.64 -6.06
C ASP A 100 3.02 -9.19 -7.49
N GLY A 101 4.25 -8.71 -7.74
CA GLY A 101 4.66 -8.18 -9.03
C GLY A 101 3.98 -6.86 -9.43
N ALA A 102 3.22 -6.22 -8.55
CA ALA A 102 2.56 -4.95 -8.83
C ALA A 102 3.57 -3.80 -8.96
N ILE A 103 3.15 -2.74 -9.64
CA ILE A 103 3.93 -1.50 -9.83
C ILE A 103 3.27 -0.38 -9.04
N LEU A 104 3.99 0.11 -8.03
CA LEU A 104 3.59 1.24 -7.21
C LEU A 104 4.64 2.35 -7.36
N GLU A 105 4.40 3.28 -8.27
CA GLU A 105 5.28 4.45 -8.47
C GLU A 105 4.52 5.71 -8.08
N LYS A 106 5.09 6.54 -7.20
CA LYS A 106 4.45 7.77 -6.67
C LYS A 106 3.06 7.50 -6.09
N THR A 107 2.88 6.33 -5.51
CA THR A 107 1.62 5.88 -4.91
C THR A 107 1.54 6.39 -3.47
N ASN A 108 0.38 6.87 -3.07
CA ASN A 108 0.14 7.35 -1.70
C ASN A 108 -0.62 6.29 -0.90
N LEU A 109 0.02 5.75 0.14
CA LEU A 109 -0.58 4.77 1.08
C LEU A 109 -0.53 5.26 2.54
N VAL A 110 -0.51 6.57 2.74
CA VAL A 110 -0.45 7.17 4.10
C VAL A 110 -1.64 6.71 4.95
N LYS A 111 -1.34 6.24 6.18
CA LYS A 111 -2.34 5.77 7.16
C LYS A 111 -3.16 4.57 6.67
N SER A 112 -2.63 3.78 5.75
CA SER A 112 -3.27 2.55 5.25
C SER A 112 -3.01 1.34 6.16
N GLU A 113 -3.80 0.28 6.02
CA GLU A 113 -3.74 -0.93 6.84
C GLU A 113 -3.60 -2.17 5.96
N TYR A 114 -2.37 -2.72 5.86
CA TYR A 114 -2.05 -3.87 4.99
C TYR A 114 -1.51 -5.09 5.75
N PHE A 115 -2.00 -5.31 6.96
CA PHE A 115 -1.55 -6.44 7.78
C PHE A 115 -1.62 -7.79 7.05
N ARG A 116 -0.50 -8.50 6.98
CA ARG A 116 -0.32 -9.77 6.26
C ARG A 116 -0.56 -9.69 4.74
N ALA A 117 -0.48 -8.53 4.13
CA ALA A 117 -0.50 -8.43 2.68
C ALA A 117 0.81 -8.95 2.07
N SER A 118 0.77 -9.29 0.79
CA SER A 118 1.93 -9.70 0.00
C SER A 118 2.22 -8.67 -1.09
N PHE A 119 3.51 -8.29 -1.20
CA PHE A 119 4.07 -7.42 -2.24
C PHE A 119 5.34 -8.06 -2.83
N ARG A 120 5.37 -9.38 -2.93
CA ARG A 120 6.53 -10.11 -3.48
C ARG A 120 6.81 -9.68 -4.89
N ASP A 121 8.10 -9.57 -5.25
CA ASP A 121 8.52 -9.18 -6.58
C ASP A 121 7.98 -7.81 -7.05
N ALA A 122 7.31 -7.04 -6.19
CA ALA A 122 6.75 -5.75 -6.54
C ALA A 122 7.84 -4.70 -6.81
N ARG A 123 7.53 -3.76 -7.71
CA ARG A 123 8.36 -2.57 -7.93
C ARG A 123 7.69 -1.35 -7.30
N ILE A 124 8.33 -0.79 -6.29
CA ILE A 124 7.79 0.25 -5.42
C ILE A 124 8.75 1.43 -5.41
N THR A 125 8.36 2.52 -6.04
CA THR A 125 9.22 3.69 -6.21
C THR A 125 8.51 4.96 -5.77
N ASP A 126 9.20 5.83 -5.01
CA ASP A 126 8.70 7.12 -4.54
C ASP A 126 7.30 7.01 -3.87
N THR A 127 7.09 5.95 -3.11
CA THR A 127 5.80 5.59 -2.49
C THR A 127 5.80 5.96 -1.01
N ASP A 128 4.70 6.54 -0.53
CA ASP A 128 4.56 6.97 0.86
C ASP A 128 3.64 6.02 1.65
N TRP A 129 4.23 5.29 2.60
CA TRP A 129 3.54 4.47 3.61
C TRP A 129 3.64 5.05 5.03
N SER A 130 3.82 6.35 5.16
CA SER A 130 3.94 6.96 6.48
C SER A 130 2.70 6.70 7.34
N ARG A 131 2.95 6.37 8.62
CA ARG A 131 1.90 6.10 9.63
C ARG A 131 0.95 4.94 9.30
N SER A 132 1.42 3.97 8.51
CA SER A 132 0.63 2.82 8.07
C SER A 132 0.88 1.59 8.94
N GLU A 133 -0.11 0.68 8.99
CA GLU A 133 -0.05 -0.61 9.67
C GLU A 133 0.33 -1.71 8.68
N LEU A 134 1.61 -2.10 8.68
CA LEU A 134 2.19 -3.07 7.74
C LEU A 134 2.61 -4.38 8.42
N GLY A 135 2.13 -4.64 9.62
CA GLY A 135 2.56 -5.83 10.37
C GLY A 135 2.43 -7.12 9.55
N ARG A 136 3.52 -7.90 9.48
CA ARG A 136 3.63 -9.16 8.75
C ARG A 136 3.43 -9.04 7.23
N VAL A 137 3.65 -7.90 6.62
CA VAL A 137 3.71 -7.76 5.16
C VAL A 137 4.94 -8.49 4.64
N ASP A 138 4.80 -9.12 3.48
CA ASP A 138 5.88 -9.80 2.78
C ASP A 138 6.32 -8.96 1.56
N PHE A 139 7.54 -8.40 1.63
CA PHE A 139 8.21 -7.68 0.54
C PHE A 139 9.33 -8.52 -0.11
N SER A 140 9.36 -9.84 0.10
CA SER A 140 10.43 -10.70 -0.43
C SER A 140 10.64 -10.47 -1.92
N ALA A 141 11.91 -10.34 -2.33
CA ALA A 141 12.35 -10.07 -3.70
C ALA A 141 11.83 -8.77 -4.33
N ALA A 142 11.13 -7.92 -3.59
CA ALA A 142 10.65 -6.61 -4.08
C ALA A 142 11.82 -5.62 -4.30
N GLN A 143 11.56 -4.59 -5.09
CA GLN A 143 12.47 -3.47 -5.31
C GLN A 143 11.84 -2.20 -4.75
N LEU A 144 12.41 -1.65 -3.68
CA LEU A 144 11.96 -0.43 -3.02
C LEU A 144 12.99 0.68 -3.23
N ASN A 145 12.58 1.78 -3.85
CA ASN A 145 13.45 2.95 -4.02
C ASN A 145 12.68 4.23 -3.67
N GLY A 146 13.24 5.07 -2.79
CA GLY A 146 12.61 6.33 -2.38
C GLY A 146 11.33 6.15 -1.55
N VAL A 147 11.14 4.98 -0.93
CA VAL A 147 9.94 4.65 -0.14
C VAL A 147 10.03 5.24 1.26
N SER A 148 8.94 5.83 1.74
CA SER A 148 8.80 6.29 3.13
C SER A 148 8.00 5.30 3.97
N PHE A 149 8.62 4.82 5.06
CA PHE A 149 7.96 4.08 6.14
C PHE A 149 7.90 4.89 7.44
N GLN A 150 7.98 6.22 7.35
CA GLN A 150 8.04 7.07 8.54
C GLN A 150 6.86 6.81 9.49
N TYR A 151 7.18 6.55 10.75
CA TYR A 151 6.21 6.29 11.82
C TYR A 151 5.23 5.13 11.53
N SER A 152 5.58 4.20 10.63
CA SER A 152 4.78 3.02 10.33
C SER A 152 5.07 1.86 11.27
N ASN A 153 4.13 0.94 11.37
CA ASN A 153 4.32 -0.34 12.07
C ASN A 153 4.81 -1.39 11.07
N LEU A 154 6.08 -1.78 11.19
CA LEU A 154 6.73 -2.81 10.37
C LEU A 154 6.93 -4.13 11.14
N SER A 155 6.20 -4.36 12.24
CA SER A 155 6.41 -5.57 13.03
C SER A 155 6.26 -6.85 12.21
N ARG A 156 7.28 -7.70 12.27
CA ARG A 156 7.34 -8.98 11.54
C ARG A 156 7.19 -8.85 10.02
N VAL A 157 7.53 -7.71 9.46
CA VAL A 157 7.64 -7.53 7.99
C VAL A 157 8.83 -8.35 7.50
N ILE A 158 8.71 -8.91 6.30
CA ILE A 158 9.76 -9.71 5.65
C ILE A 158 10.34 -8.91 4.50
N PHE A 159 11.66 -8.62 4.59
CA PHE A 159 12.45 -7.97 3.53
C PHE A 159 13.47 -8.93 2.90
N SER A 160 13.28 -10.25 3.00
CA SER A 160 14.22 -11.22 2.43
C SER A 160 14.43 -10.98 0.93
N GLU A 161 15.70 -10.91 0.50
CA GLU A 161 16.08 -10.65 -0.90
C GLU A 161 15.58 -9.32 -1.48
N THR A 162 15.03 -8.43 -0.65
CA THR A 162 14.52 -7.12 -1.07
C THR A 162 15.68 -6.17 -1.36
N LYS A 163 15.56 -5.41 -2.45
CA LYS A 163 16.47 -4.29 -2.73
C LYS A 163 15.93 -3.02 -2.12
N LEU A 164 16.70 -2.41 -1.21
CA LEU A 164 16.31 -1.19 -0.50
C LEU A 164 17.26 -0.04 -0.88
N GLU A 165 16.75 0.95 -1.60
CA GLU A 165 17.47 2.15 -1.97
C GLU A 165 16.72 3.40 -1.51
N ASN A 166 17.40 4.31 -0.82
CA ASN A 166 16.79 5.56 -0.33
C ASN A 166 15.51 5.39 0.50
N VAL A 167 15.29 4.23 1.11
CA VAL A 167 14.12 3.93 1.95
C VAL A 167 14.28 4.59 3.31
N ASP A 168 13.23 5.26 3.79
CA ASP A 168 13.22 6.01 5.04
C ASP A 168 12.51 5.26 6.16
N PHE A 169 13.24 4.95 7.24
CA PHE A 169 12.75 4.24 8.43
C PHE A 169 12.54 5.16 9.64
N GLU A 170 12.46 6.49 9.47
CA GLU A 170 12.29 7.42 10.59
C GLU A 170 11.10 7.04 11.47
N GLY A 171 11.36 6.76 12.75
CA GLY A 171 10.33 6.42 13.73
C GLY A 171 9.51 5.15 13.44
N ALA A 172 9.90 4.34 12.45
CA ALA A 172 9.23 3.08 12.15
C ALA A 172 9.42 2.07 13.30
N TYR A 173 8.39 1.30 13.61
CA TYR A 173 8.44 0.23 14.62
C TYR A 173 8.82 -1.10 13.96
N THR A 174 9.98 -1.64 14.31
CA THR A 174 10.64 -2.76 13.61
C THR A 174 10.70 -4.07 14.42
N TYR A 175 9.78 -4.29 15.32
CA TYR A 175 9.79 -5.50 16.17
C TYR A 175 9.71 -6.78 15.34
N LEU A 176 10.74 -7.65 15.43
CA LEU A 176 10.88 -8.87 14.65
C LEU A 176 10.75 -8.64 13.13
N THR A 177 11.14 -7.48 12.63
CA THR A 177 11.27 -7.24 11.18
C THR A 177 12.45 -8.03 10.65
N HIS A 178 12.24 -8.83 9.62
CA HIS A 178 13.24 -9.70 9.01
C HIS A 178 14.04 -8.97 7.94
N VAL A 179 15.34 -8.83 8.17
CA VAL A 179 16.32 -8.17 7.26
C VAL A 179 17.52 -9.05 6.94
N GLU A 180 17.39 -10.36 7.07
CA GLU A 180 18.45 -11.33 6.79
C GLU A 180 18.92 -11.21 5.33
N LYS A 181 20.23 -11.11 5.12
CA LYS A 181 20.91 -10.97 3.82
C LYS A 181 20.57 -9.69 3.05
N VAL A 182 19.93 -8.71 3.68
CA VAL A 182 19.55 -7.44 3.05
C VAL A 182 20.69 -6.43 3.14
N ASP A 183 20.87 -5.64 2.09
CA ASP A 183 21.77 -4.49 2.09
C ASP A 183 21.05 -3.23 2.57
N LEU A 184 21.29 -2.83 3.82
CA LEU A 184 20.70 -1.64 4.44
C LEU A 184 21.57 -0.38 4.31
N ARG A 185 22.72 -0.43 3.60
CA ARG A 185 23.68 0.69 3.57
C ARG A 185 23.11 1.97 2.93
N ALA A 186 22.14 1.83 2.06
CA ALA A 186 21.49 2.95 1.35
C ALA A 186 20.16 3.40 1.97
N VAL A 187 19.77 2.86 3.14
CA VAL A 187 18.55 3.31 3.83
C VAL A 187 18.81 4.57 4.67
N LYS A 188 17.77 5.29 4.99
CA LYS A 188 17.80 6.54 5.74
C LYS A 188 17.15 6.37 7.11
N ASN A 189 17.64 7.15 8.09
CA ASN A 189 17.04 7.31 9.41
C ASN A 189 16.82 5.99 10.19
N LEU A 190 17.60 4.95 9.85
CA LEU A 190 17.58 3.69 10.61
C LEU A 190 18.48 3.85 11.84
N SER A 191 17.95 3.54 13.01
CA SER A 191 18.65 3.64 14.30
C SER A 191 19.09 2.27 14.82
N GLN A 192 20.07 2.25 15.74
CA GLN A 192 20.48 1.03 16.43
C GLN A 192 19.34 0.39 17.22
N LEU A 193 18.47 1.21 17.82
CA LEU A 193 17.31 0.69 18.56
C LEU A 193 16.38 -0.13 17.65
N GLN A 194 16.13 0.35 16.43
CA GLN A 194 15.32 -0.36 15.45
C GLN A 194 15.98 -1.69 15.03
N LEU A 195 17.31 -1.70 14.82
CA LEU A 195 18.05 -2.94 14.56
C LEU A 195 17.98 -3.93 15.72
N ASN A 196 18.11 -3.46 16.96
CA ASN A 196 18.02 -4.32 18.15
C ASN A 196 16.64 -4.98 18.31
N LEU A 197 15.60 -4.42 17.71
CA LEU A 197 14.24 -4.98 17.69
C LEU A 197 14.00 -5.91 16.48
N SER A 198 14.85 -5.85 15.45
CA SER A 198 14.69 -6.60 14.21
C SER A 198 15.46 -7.93 14.23
N CYS A 199 15.21 -8.76 13.23
CA CYS A 199 15.90 -10.00 12.96
C CYS A 199 16.78 -9.87 11.71
N GLY A 200 18.04 -10.19 11.84
CA GLY A 200 19.00 -10.20 10.74
C GLY A 200 20.05 -11.28 10.91
N ASP A 201 21.06 -11.27 10.07
CA ASP A 201 22.17 -12.22 10.12
C ASP A 201 23.54 -11.55 9.85
N LEU A 202 24.62 -12.34 9.87
CA LEU A 202 25.98 -11.86 9.59
C LEU A 202 26.17 -11.43 8.12
N GLN A 203 25.24 -11.70 7.23
CA GLN A 203 25.29 -11.29 5.83
C GLN A 203 24.55 -9.97 5.60
N THR A 204 23.73 -9.51 6.56
CA THR A 204 23.06 -8.21 6.52
C THR A 204 24.11 -7.09 6.55
N ARG A 205 24.03 -6.17 5.60
CA ARG A 205 24.98 -5.05 5.48
C ARG A 205 24.38 -3.78 6.07
N LEU A 206 25.04 -3.22 7.08
CA LEU A 206 24.50 -2.10 7.86
C LEU A 206 25.03 -0.74 7.37
N PRO A 207 24.28 0.35 7.61
CA PRO A 207 24.74 1.72 7.46
C PRO A 207 25.97 1.99 8.33
N LYS A 208 26.80 2.96 7.91
CA LYS A 208 27.99 3.38 8.68
C LYS A 208 27.58 3.86 10.09
N GLY A 209 28.26 3.34 11.10
CA GLY A 209 28.05 3.71 12.50
C GLY A 209 27.00 2.87 13.24
N LEU A 210 26.39 1.91 12.58
CA LEU A 210 25.55 0.89 13.20
C LEU A 210 26.29 -0.45 13.26
N TRP A 211 25.89 -1.32 14.18
CA TRP A 211 26.50 -2.63 14.42
C TRP A 211 25.48 -3.75 14.50
N ILE A 212 25.90 -4.97 14.22
CA ILE A 212 25.06 -6.17 14.29
C ILE A 212 24.69 -6.41 15.76
N PRO A 213 23.39 -6.50 16.08
CA PRO A 213 22.94 -6.82 17.45
C PRO A 213 23.37 -8.21 17.90
N ASP A 214 23.71 -8.35 19.18
CA ASP A 214 24.02 -9.65 19.79
C ASP A 214 22.87 -10.66 19.76
N THR A 215 21.65 -10.18 19.53
CA THR A 215 20.43 -10.98 19.39
C THR A 215 20.25 -11.60 18.01
N TRP A 216 21.14 -11.33 17.06
CA TRP A 216 21.09 -11.90 15.73
C TRP A 216 21.97 -13.15 15.58
N PRO A 217 21.51 -14.19 14.84
CA PRO A 217 20.18 -14.34 14.24
C PRO A 217 19.08 -14.54 15.31
N CYS A 218 17.82 -14.16 14.97
CA CYS A 218 16.70 -14.47 15.85
C CYS A 218 16.48 -15.98 15.94
N GLU A 219 16.15 -16.48 17.13
CA GLU A 219 15.63 -17.84 17.30
C GLU A 219 14.18 -17.87 16.76
N GLU A 220 13.83 -18.90 15.94
CA GLU A 220 12.48 -19.12 15.40
C GLU A 220 11.47 -19.55 16.47
#